data_dfa94eeda37c559d6c47ad05e83b4746
#
_entry.id   dfa94eeda37c559d6c47ad05e83b4746
#
_cell.length_a   1.000
_cell.length_b   1.000
_cell.length_c   1.000
_cell.angle_alpha   90.00
_cell.angle_beta   90.00
_cell.angle_gamma   90.00
#
_symmetry.space_group_name_H-M   'P 1'
#
loop_
_entity.id
_entity.type
_entity.pdbx_description
1 polymer ?
#
loop_
_entity_poly.entity_id
_entity_poly.type
_entity_poly.pdbx_seq_one_letter_code
_entity_poly.pdbx_strand_id
1 'polypeptide(L)'
;KAYAELWRLDPAWLQSLPSDSEILDRLREQRQLPEEADYRAWKARQLAGYEQNAEREDWWHLPDGGTVHVVAEQRPDGGVTYLYDDVTEQLALESRHNAVVSVQRETLDHLKEGVAVFSTDGRLRLFNPAFARIWRLNPADLERGPHIDDVVRRCRTLYDDEPTWNRLKRATTTLADERQRIEGHMSRPD
;
A
#
# COMPACT_ATOMS: atom_id res chain seq x y z
N LYS A 1 30.81 -4.68 -5.12
CA LYS A 1 30.32 -6.06 -4.97
C LYS A 1 28.80 -6.10 -5.18
N ALA A 2 28.00 -5.41 -4.36
CA ALA A 2 26.53 -5.36 -4.48
C ALA A 2 26.02 -4.95 -5.88
N TYR A 3 26.64 -3.94 -6.49
CA TYR A 3 26.30 -3.48 -7.85
C TYR A 3 26.46 -4.58 -8.91
N ALA A 4 27.59 -5.34 -8.84
CA ALA A 4 27.84 -6.44 -9.75
C ALA A 4 26.85 -7.61 -9.55
N GLU A 5 26.44 -7.84 -8.32
CA GLU A 5 25.45 -8.88 -7.97
C GLU A 5 24.05 -8.46 -8.46
N LEU A 6 23.60 -7.25 -8.18
CA LEU A 6 22.32 -6.72 -8.63
C LEU A 6 22.15 -6.82 -10.15
N TRP A 7 23.16 -6.34 -10.87
CA TRP A 7 23.13 -6.27 -12.33
C TRP A 7 23.77 -7.47 -13.04
N ARG A 8 24.14 -8.53 -12.30
CA ARG A 8 24.78 -9.76 -12.81
C ARG A 8 25.95 -9.47 -13.76
N LEU A 9 26.70 -8.39 -13.49
CA LEU A 9 27.84 -7.97 -14.27
C LEU A 9 29.11 -8.67 -13.80
N ASP A 10 30.01 -8.97 -14.75
CA ASP A 10 31.34 -9.52 -14.43
C ASP A 10 32.17 -8.52 -13.63
N PRO A 11 32.57 -8.85 -12.38
CA PRO A 11 33.41 -7.98 -11.58
C PRO A 11 34.75 -7.63 -12.24
N ALA A 12 35.33 -8.53 -13.05
CA ALA A 12 36.57 -8.26 -13.75
C ALA A 12 36.39 -7.21 -14.85
N TRP A 13 35.24 -7.23 -15.53
CA TRP A 13 34.89 -6.20 -16.50
C TRP A 13 34.67 -4.85 -15.84
N LEU A 14 34.01 -4.80 -14.68
CA LEU A 14 33.82 -3.55 -13.93
C LEU A 14 35.15 -2.96 -13.42
N GLN A 15 36.17 -3.77 -13.15
CA GLN A 15 37.52 -3.29 -12.79
C GLN A 15 38.22 -2.57 -13.94
N SER A 16 37.81 -2.78 -15.20
CA SER A 16 38.32 -2.03 -16.34
C SER A 16 37.78 -0.59 -16.42
N LEU A 17 36.92 -0.18 -15.44
CA LEU A 17 36.33 1.13 -15.33
C LEU A 17 35.53 1.54 -16.60
N PRO A 18 34.58 0.74 -17.03
CA PRO A 18 33.73 1.11 -18.16
C PRO A 18 32.98 2.40 -17.88
N SER A 19 32.68 3.17 -18.92
CA SER A 19 31.81 4.35 -18.82
C SER A 19 30.36 3.94 -18.54
N ASP A 20 29.58 4.86 -17.97
CA ASP A 20 28.14 4.63 -17.75
C ASP A 20 27.41 4.26 -19.05
N SER A 21 27.83 4.88 -20.17
CA SER A 21 27.29 4.54 -21.48
C SER A 21 27.53 3.07 -21.86
N GLU A 22 28.71 2.53 -21.59
CA GLU A 22 29.03 1.12 -21.85
C GLU A 22 28.30 0.19 -20.89
N ILE A 23 28.13 0.61 -19.63
CA ILE A 23 27.35 -0.14 -18.66
C ILE A 23 25.89 -0.23 -19.09
N LEU A 24 25.26 0.86 -19.49
CA LEU A 24 23.87 0.87 -19.94
C LEU A 24 23.67 -0.01 -21.21
N ASP A 25 24.62 0.03 -22.15
CA ASP A 25 24.54 -0.83 -23.34
C ASP A 25 24.64 -2.32 -22.96
N ARG A 26 25.53 -2.66 -22.05
CA ARG A 26 25.70 -4.02 -21.54
C ARG A 26 24.46 -4.53 -20.84
N LEU A 27 23.87 -3.70 -19.96
CA LEU A 27 22.62 -4.04 -19.25
C LEU A 27 21.47 -4.23 -20.23
N ARG A 28 21.40 -3.43 -21.31
CA ARG A 28 20.40 -3.61 -22.37
C ARG A 28 20.57 -4.95 -23.10
N GLU A 29 21.80 -5.30 -23.49
CA GLU A 29 22.09 -6.59 -24.13
C GLU A 29 21.65 -7.77 -23.27
N GLN A 30 21.79 -7.64 -21.95
CA GLN A 30 21.40 -8.65 -20.96
C GLN A 30 19.91 -8.57 -20.58
N ARG A 31 19.12 -7.67 -21.18
CA ARG A 31 17.71 -7.41 -20.84
C ARG A 31 17.47 -7.05 -19.37
N GLN A 32 18.39 -6.28 -18.81
CA GLN A 32 18.33 -5.82 -17.41
C GLN A 32 17.96 -4.33 -17.29
N LEU A 33 17.43 -3.75 -18.36
CA LEU A 33 16.89 -2.40 -18.37
C LEU A 33 15.42 -2.43 -18.76
N PRO A 34 14.65 -1.37 -18.41
CA PRO A 34 13.28 -1.20 -18.91
C PRO A 34 13.19 -1.31 -20.43
N GLU A 35 12.09 -1.90 -20.92
CA GLU A 35 11.81 -1.95 -22.36
C GLU A 35 11.30 -0.59 -22.82
N GLU A 36 12.16 0.17 -23.46
CA GLU A 36 11.88 1.50 -23.98
C GLU A 36 11.74 1.50 -25.50
N ALA A 37 10.72 2.15 -26.02
CA ALA A 37 10.47 2.24 -27.47
C ALA A 37 11.62 2.97 -28.19
N ASP A 38 12.22 3.99 -27.55
CA ASP A 38 13.40 4.69 -28.01
C ASP A 38 14.49 4.65 -26.93
N TYR A 39 15.28 3.60 -26.98
CA TYR A 39 16.41 3.43 -26.08
C TYR A 39 17.45 4.56 -26.19
N ARG A 40 17.68 5.10 -27.38
CA ARG A 40 18.68 6.16 -27.57
C ARG A 40 18.26 7.43 -26.80
N ALA A 41 17.00 7.81 -26.95
CA ALA A 41 16.44 8.94 -26.23
C ALA A 41 16.42 8.69 -24.71
N TRP A 42 16.06 7.49 -24.26
CA TRP A 42 16.09 7.10 -22.87
C TRP A 42 17.51 7.15 -22.29
N LYS A 43 18.48 6.53 -22.98
CA LYS A 43 19.88 6.54 -22.59
C LYS A 43 20.45 7.95 -22.49
N ALA A 44 20.13 8.81 -23.47
CA ALA A 44 20.54 10.21 -23.44
C ALA A 44 19.98 10.94 -22.22
N ARG A 45 18.72 10.69 -21.84
CA ARG A 45 18.13 11.25 -20.61
C ARG A 45 18.85 10.75 -19.35
N GLN A 46 19.23 9.46 -19.30
CA GLN A 46 19.99 8.92 -18.15
C GLN A 46 21.35 9.60 -18.02
N LEU A 47 22.07 9.77 -19.13
CA LEU A 47 23.39 10.40 -19.14
C LEU A 47 23.35 11.93 -18.97
N ALA A 48 22.22 12.58 -19.29
CA ALA A 48 22.06 14.02 -19.06
C ALA A 48 22.09 14.44 -17.58
N GLY A 49 21.95 13.50 -16.65
CA GLY A 49 22.12 13.75 -15.20
C GLY A 49 23.50 14.32 -14.82
N TYR A 50 24.52 14.17 -15.67
CA TYR A 50 25.82 14.79 -15.47
C TYR A 50 25.82 16.32 -15.70
N GLU A 51 24.82 16.85 -16.42
CA GLU A 51 24.76 18.26 -16.82
C GLU A 51 23.74 19.07 -15.98
N GLN A 52 22.85 18.42 -15.25
CA GLN A 52 21.76 19.06 -14.51
C GLN A 52 21.95 18.88 -13.01
N ASN A 53 22.05 19.98 -12.27
CA ASN A 53 22.17 20.05 -10.80
C ASN A 53 20.87 19.62 -10.08
N ALA A 54 20.27 18.50 -10.43
CA ALA A 54 19.03 18.01 -9.84
C ALA A 54 19.19 16.57 -9.38
N GLU A 55 18.78 16.32 -8.14
CA GLU A 55 18.46 14.98 -7.67
C GLU A 55 17.37 14.41 -8.57
N ARG A 56 17.58 13.21 -9.07
CA ARG A 56 16.65 12.53 -9.95
C ARG A 56 16.29 11.18 -9.37
N GLU A 57 15.02 10.92 -9.32
CA GLU A 57 14.42 9.67 -8.86
C GLU A 57 13.68 9.01 -10.02
N ASP A 58 13.88 7.71 -10.21
CA ASP A 58 13.26 6.95 -11.29
C ASP A 58 12.93 5.51 -10.83
N TRP A 59 11.95 4.87 -11.48
CA TRP A 59 11.52 3.51 -11.17
C TRP A 59 11.69 2.66 -12.43
N TRP A 60 12.61 1.73 -12.39
CA TRP A 60 12.91 0.88 -13.51
C TRP A 60 12.19 -0.45 -13.38
N HIS A 61 11.19 -0.66 -14.25
CA HIS A 61 10.50 -1.94 -14.35
C HIS A 61 11.24 -2.82 -15.33
N LEU A 62 11.78 -3.92 -14.84
CA LEU A 62 12.63 -4.83 -15.61
C LEU A 62 11.79 -5.89 -16.33
N PRO A 63 12.28 -6.42 -17.46
CA PRO A 63 11.57 -7.46 -18.24
C PRO A 63 11.32 -8.76 -17.47
N ASP A 64 12.13 -9.06 -16.47
CA ASP A 64 11.96 -10.24 -15.60
C ASP A 64 10.92 -10.04 -14.48
N GLY A 65 10.26 -8.88 -14.46
CA GLY A 65 9.27 -8.51 -13.45
C GLY A 65 9.85 -7.82 -12.22
N GLY A 66 11.16 -7.61 -12.17
CA GLY A 66 11.84 -6.86 -11.11
C GLY A 66 11.52 -5.37 -11.20
N THR A 67 11.61 -4.68 -10.06
CA THR A 67 11.52 -3.22 -9.98
C THR A 67 12.69 -2.68 -9.18
N VAL A 68 13.47 -1.81 -9.83
CA VAL A 68 14.61 -1.13 -9.21
C VAL A 68 14.29 0.35 -9.05
N HIS A 69 14.38 0.85 -7.85
CA HIS A 69 14.31 2.26 -7.54
C HIS A 69 15.70 2.86 -7.73
N VAL A 70 15.80 3.90 -8.55
CA VAL A 70 17.06 4.53 -8.94
C VAL A 70 17.06 5.97 -8.50
N VAL A 71 18.05 6.34 -7.69
CA VAL A 71 18.28 7.73 -7.30
C VAL A 71 19.64 8.15 -7.85
N ALA A 72 19.67 9.25 -8.60
CA ALA A 72 20.88 9.85 -9.11
C ALA A 72 21.11 11.21 -8.44
N GLU A 73 22.25 11.37 -7.82
CA GLU A 73 22.65 12.61 -7.11
C GLU A 73 23.95 13.13 -7.70
N GLN A 74 23.97 14.39 -8.08
CA GLN A 74 25.20 15.03 -8.56
C GLN A 74 26.12 15.36 -7.40
N ARG A 75 27.40 15.03 -7.57
CA ARG A 75 28.45 15.34 -6.59
C ARG A 75 29.04 16.73 -6.82
N PRO A 76 29.53 17.39 -5.76
CA PRO A 76 30.20 18.69 -5.89
C PRO A 76 31.45 18.69 -6.78
N ASP A 77 32.07 17.52 -7.00
CA ASP A 77 33.23 17.32 -7.85
C ASP A 77 32.89 17.10 -9.34
N GLY A 78 31.62 17.21 -9.72
CA GLY A 78 31.11 17.03 -11.08
C GLY A 78 30.78 15.58 -11.46
N GLY A 79 30.92 14.64 -10.51
CA GLY A 79 30.47 13.24 -10.71
C GLY A 79 29.00 13.05 -10.37
N VAL A 80 28.46 11.87 -10.71
CA VAL A 80 27.10 11.43 -10.33
C VAL A 80 27.21 10.17 -9.48
N THR A 81 26.47 10.15 -8.37
CA THR A 81 26.29 8.94 -7.57
C THR A 81 24.93 8.36 -7.89
N TYR A 82 24.89 7.08 -8.26
CA TYR A 82 23.67 6.32 -8.45
C TYR A 82 23.47 5.37 -7.28
N LEU A 83 22.27 5.44 -6.69
CA LEU A 83 21.79 4.45 -5.75
C LEU A 83 20.73 3.57 -6.47
N TYR A 84 20.92 2.27 -6.43
CA TYR A 84 20.00 1.30 -6.98
C TYR A 84 19.48 0.43 -5.84
N ASP A 85 18.18 0.43 -5.66
CA ASP A 85 17.50 -0.37 -4.63
C ASP A 85 16.51 -1.32 -5.30
N ASP A 86 16.73 -2.64 -5.12
CA ASP A 86 15.79 -3.65 -5.60
C ASP A 86 14.59 -3.72 -4.64
N VAL A 87 13.50 -3.13 -5.04
CA VAL A 87 12.25 -3.04 -4.27
C VAL A 87 11.20 -4.06 -4.71
N THR A 88 11.58 -5.03 -5.52
CA THR A 88 10.68 -6.05 -6.09
C THR A 88 9.90 -6.79 -5.01
N GLU A 89 10.59 -7.32 -4.01
CA GLU A 89 9.95 -8.09 -2.94
C GLU A 89 9.06 -7.21 -2.07
N GLN A 90 9.50 -5.99 -1.75
CA GLN A 90 8.74 -5.03 -0.96
C GLN A 90 7.41 -4.69 -1.66
N LEU A 91 7.46 -4.31 -2.93
CA LEU A 91 6.26 -3.99 -3.72
C LEU A 91 5.33 -5.20 -3.90
N ALA A 92 5.90 -6.40 -4.07
CA ALA A 92 5.12 -7.62 -4.16
C ALA A 92 4.38 -7.92 -2.84
N LEU A 93 5.02 -7.72 -1.69
CA LEU A 93 4.40 -7.88 -0.37
C LEU A 93 3.29 -6.85 -0.14
N GLU A 94 3.54 -5.58 -0.46
CA GLU A 94 2.54 -4.52 -0.37
C GLU A 94 1.33 -4.80 -1.28
N SER A 95 1.58 -5.23 -2.51
CA SER A 95 0.52 -5.58 -3.45
C SER A 95 -0.32 -6.77 -2.96
N ARG A 96 0.32 -7.81 -2.43
CA ARG A 96 -0.38 -8.97 -1.84
C ARG A 96 -1.21 -8.56 -0.63
N HIS A 97 -0.66 -7.73 0.24
CA HIS A 97 -1.39 -7.21 1.41
C HIS A 97 -2.63 -6.43 0.97
N ASN A 98 -2.47 -5.51 0.03
CA ASN A 98 -3.56 -4.70 -0.50
C ASN A 98 -4.63 -5.56 -1.20
N ALA A 99 -4.23 -6.60 -1.95
CA ALA A 99 -5.15 -7.53 -2.59
C ALA A 99 -6.00 -8.30 -1.57
N VAL A 100 -5.39 -8.80 -0.48
CA VAL A 100 -6.12 -9.51 0.59
C VAL A 100 -7.13 -8.58 1.26
N VAL A 101 -6.72 -7.35 1.60
CA VAL A 101 -7.60 -6.35 2.20
C VAL A 101 -8.76 -6.00 1.27
N SER A 102 -8.50 -5.86 -0.03
CA SER A 102 -9.53 -5.56 -1.04
C SER A 102 -10.56 -6.66 -1.16
N VAL A 103 -10.13 -7.93 -1.24
CA VAL A 103 -11.04 -9.09 -1.32
C VAL A 103 -11.90 -9.21 -0.06
N GLN A 104 -11.32 -9.00 1.12
CA GLN A 104 -12.08 -9.01 2.37
C GLN A 104 -13.13 -7.89 2.40
N ARG A 105 -12.80 -6.70 1.92
CA ARG A 105 -13.73 -5.58 1.84
C ARG A 105 -14.87 -5.85 0.86
N GLU A 106 -14.55 -6.34 -0.33
CA GLU A 106 -15.54 -6.69 -1.35
C GLU A 106 -16.51 -7.77 -0.84
N THR A 107 -16.01 -8.78 -0.13
CA THR A 107 -16.85 -9.83 0.49
C THR A 107 -17.82 -9.21 1.50
N LEU A 108 -17.37 -8.29 2.35
CA LEU A 108 -18.21 -7.61 3.34
C LEU A 108 -19.24 -6.69 2.67
N ASP A 109 -18.90 -6.06 1.56
CA ASP A 109 -19.78 -5.14 0.84
C ASP A 109 -20.97 -5.83 0.20
N HIS A 110 -20.81 -7.12 -0.16
CA HIS A 110 -21.90 -7.95 -0.71
C HIS A 110 -22.82 -8.57 0.35
N LEU A 111 -22.48 -8.47 1.64
CA LEU A 111 -23.37 -8.97 2.69
C LEU A 111 -24.62 -8.11 2.82
N LYS A 112 -25.76 -8.76 3.05
CA LYS A 112 -27.02 -8.09 3.36
C LYS A 112 -27.09 -7.65 4.82
N GLU A 113 -26.35 -8.34 5.69
CA GLU A 113 -26.21 -8.02 7.10
C GLU A 113 -25.29 -6.82 7.29
N GLY A 114 -25.66 -5.94 8.22
CA GLY A 114 -24.83 -4.80 8.60
C GLY A 114 -23.66 -5.24 9.47
N VAL A 115 -22.44 -5.03 8.98
CA VAL A 115 -21.20 -5.33 9.71
C VAL A 115 -20.53 -4.02 10.14
N ALA A 116 -20.14 -3.94 11.42
CA ALA A 116 -19.32 -2.87 11.96
C ALA A 116 -18.28 -3.44 12.93
N VAL A 117 -17.02 -3.02 12.78
CA VAL A 117 -15.90 -3.43 13.63
C VAL A 117 -15.37 -2.22 14.36
N PHE A 118 -15.27 -2.33 15.67
CA PHE A 118 -14.70 -1.29 16.53
C PHE A 118 -13.39 -1.79 17.13
N SER A 119 -12.42 -0.89 17.28
CA SER A 119 -11.19 -1.16 18.04
C SER A 119 -11.44 -1.11 19.54
N THR A 120 -10.46 -1.54 20.32
CA THR A 120 -10.52 -1.59 21.80
C THR A 120 -10.69 -0.21 22.44
N ASP A 121 -10.35 0.87 21.74
CA ASP A 121 -10.62 2.26 22.13
C ASP A 121 -12.04 2.73 21.76
N GLY A 122 -12.89 1.82 21.27
CA GLY A 122 -14.27 2.10 20.91
C GLY A 122 -14.44 2.84 19.57
N ARG A 123 -13.39 3.06 18.78
CA ARG A 123 -13.50 3.72 17.48
C ARG A 123 -13.84 2.75 16.36
N LEU A 124 -14.72 3.20 15.48
CA LEU A 124 -15.11 2.45 14.28
C LEU A 124 -13.90 2.33 13.33
N ARG A 125 -13.57 1.11 12.97
CA ARG A 125 -12.45 0.76 12.07
C ARG A 125 -12.91 0.28 10.71
N LEU A 126 -14.04 -0.41 10.67
CA LEU A 126 -14.60 -0.96 9.45
C LEU A 126 -16.11 -1.00 9.56
N PHE A 127 -16.77 -0.76 8.46
CA PHE A 127 -18.20 -1.01 8.28
C PHE A 127 -18.47 -1.38 6.83
N ASN A 128 -19.58 -2.08 6.59
CA ASN A 128 -20.03 -2.35 5.23
C ASN A 128 -21.21 -1.44 4.83
N PRO A 129 -21.52 -1.32 3.52
CA PRO A 129 -22.63 -0.50 3.05
C PRO A 129 -23.99 -0.88 3.63
N ALA A 130 -24.19 -2.19 3.93
CA ALA A 130 -25.41 -2.65 4.57
C ALA A 130 -25.61 -2.06 5.97
N PHE A 131 -24.54 -1.94 6.76
CA PHE A 131 -24.58 -1.31 8.08
C PHE A 131 -25.06 0.15 7.97
N ALA A 132 -24.45 0.95 7.09
CA ALA A 132 -24.83 2.33 6.90
C ALA A 132 -26.31 2.46 6.44
N ARG A 133 -26.74 1.60 5.54
CA ARG A 133 -28.11 1.57 5.00
C ARG A 133 -29.14 1.16 6.06
N ILE A 134 -28.90 0.08 6.82
CA ILE A 134 -29.82 -0.43 7.85
C ILE A 134 -30.02 0.64 8.93
N TRP A 135 -28.95 1.28 9.38
CA TRP A 135 -28.99 2.25 10.44
C TRP A 135 -29.20 3.71 9.95
N ARG A 136 -29.39 3.90 8.63
CA ARG A 136 -29.59 5.20 7.98
C ARG A 136 -28.49 6.23 8.35
N LEU A 137 -27.26 5.75 8.43
CA LEU A 137 -26.10 6.58 8.76
C LEU A 137 -25.41 7.06 7.47
N ASN A 138 -24.86 8.27 7.54
CA ASN A 138 -24.09 8.80 6.42
C ASN A 138 -22.70 8.11 6.38
N PRO A 139 -22.33 7.45 5.27
CA PRO A 139 -21.03 6.80 5.13
C PRO A 139 -19.84 7.73 5.41
N ALA A 140 -19.89 8.99 4.95
CA ALA A 140 -18.82 9.97 5.17
C ALA A 140 -18.59 10.29 6.67
N ASP A 141 -19.62 10.17 7.51
CA ASP A 141 -19.48 10.34 8.95
C ASP A 141 -18.86 9.09 9.61
N LEU A 142 -19.15 7.89 9.06
CA LEU A 142 -18.60 6.63 9.54
C LEU A 142 -17.11 6.47 9.15
N GLU A 143 -16.71 6.94 7.99
CA GLU A 143 -15.31 6.94 7.52
C GLU A 143 -14.37 7.74 8.42
N ARG A 144 -14.90 8.71 9.17
CA ARG A 144 -14.11 9.47 10.17
C ARG A 144 -13.76 8.67 11.42
N GLY A 145 -14.21 7.42 11.53
CA GLY A 145 -13.96 6.55 12.67
C GLY A 145 -14.62 7.04 13.97
N PRO A 146 -15.93 7.33 14.00
CA PRO A 146 -16.62 7.80 15.20
C PRO A 146 -16.50 6.79 16.34
N HIS A 147 -16.61 7.29 17.59
CA HIS A 147 -16.69 6.42 18.74
C HIS A 147 -18.04 5.68 18.80
N ILE A 148 -18.05 4.48 19.36
CA ILE A 148 -19.26 3.65 19.48
C ILE A 148 -20.43 4.38 20.13
N ASP A 149 -20.16 5.27 21.09
CA ASP A 149 -21.20 6.07 21.73
C ASP A 149 -21.93 6.99 20.77
N ASP A 150 -21.20 7.57 19.81
CA ASP A 150 -21.78 8.46 18.81
C ASP A 150 -22.59 7.65 17.78
N VAL A 151 -22.11 6.47 17.40
CA VAL A 151 -22.83 5.56 16.53
C VAL A 151 -24.12 5.10 17.19
N VAL A 152 -24.05 4.60 18.43
CA VAL A 152 -25.21 4.15 19.20
C VAL A 152 -26.23 5.27 19.38
N ARG A 153 -25.81 6.51 19.70
CA ARG A 153 -26.69 7.64 19.86
C ARG A 153 -27.54 7.89 18.58
N ARG A 154 -26.94 7.73 17.42
CA ARG A 154 -27.64 7.88 16.13
C ARG A 154 -28.55 6.68 15.84
N CYS A 155 -28.12 5.45 16.16
CA CYS A 155 -28.90 4.24 15.95
C CYS A 155 -30.12 4.14 16.88
N ARG A 156 -30.09 4.75 18.07
CA ARG A 156 -31.23 4.77 19.03
C ARG A 156 -32.50 5.38 18.44
N THR A 157 -32.40 6.23 17.45
CA THR A 157 -33.57 6.80 16.77
C THR A 157 -34.38 5.75 16.03
N LEU A 158 -33.76 4.61 15.67
CA LEU A 158 -34.41 3.50 14.97
C LEU A 158 -34.68 2.29 15.85
N TYR A 159 -33.87 2.11 16.89
CA TYR A 159 -33.98 1.00 17.82
C TYR A 159 -33.54 1.43 19.23
N ASP A 160 -34.49 1.66 20.12
CA ASP A 160 -34.26 2.13 21.49
C ASP A 160 -34.33 0.98 22.49
N ASP A 161 -33.26 0.16 22.51
CA ASP A 161 -33.08 -0.92 23.51
C ASP A 161 -31.78 -0.71 24.26
N GLU A 162 -31.88 -0.02 25.38
CA GLU A 162 -30.73 0.34 26.21
C GLU A 162 -29.94 -0.85 26.73
N PRO A 163 -30.54 -1.96 27.19
CA PRO A 163 -29.82 -3.14 27.61
C PRO A 163 -28.93 -3.74 26.52
N THR A 164 -29.43 -3.82 25.30
CA THR A 164 -28.66 -4.33 24.16
C THR A 164 -27.50 -3.40 23.79
N TRP A 165 -27.73 -2.09 23.77
CA TRP A 165 -26.65 -1.13 23.50
C TRP A 165 -25.57 -1.13 24.57
N ASN A 166 -25.93 -1.25 25.85
CA ASN A 166 -24.96 -1.30 26.95
C ASN A 166 -24.11 -2.59 26.89
N ARG A 167 -24.73 -3.73 26.53
CA ARG A 167 -24.00 -4.98 26.31
C ARG A 167 -23.01 -4.86 25.15
N LEU A 168 -23.42 -4.26 24.06
CA LEU A 168 -22.59 -4.05 22.87
C LEU A 168 -21.40 -3.13 23.16
N LYS A 169 -21.61 -2.04 23.86
CA LYS A 169 -20.55 -1.13 24.31
C LYS A 169 -19.53 -1.81 25.21
N ARG A 170 -19.99 -2.57 26.20
CA ARG A 170 -19.09 -3.33 27.09
C ARG A 170 -18.24 -4.32 26.30
N ALA A 171 -18.82 -5.04 25.36
CA ALA A 171 -18.10 -6.02 24.56
C ALA A 171 -17.01 -5.39 23.68
N THR A 172 -17.19 -4.15 23.22
CA THR A 172 -16.21 -3.45 22.39
C THR A 172 -15.11 -2.79 23.19
N THR A 173 -15.35 -2.39 24.44
CA THR A 173 -14.40 -1.64 25.29
C THR A 173 -13.70 -2.49 26.35
N THR A 174 -14.15 -3.72 26.59
CA THR A 174 -13.48 -4.62 27.54
C THR A 174 -12.25 -5.22 26.84
N LEU A 175 -11.08 -5.03 27.43
CA LEU A 175 -9.82 -5.65 27.01
C LEU A 175 -10.01 -7.16 26.87
N ALA A 176 -9.90 -7.63 25.66
CA ALA A 176 -10.24 -8.98 25.26
C ALA A 176 -9.18 -9.98 25.71
N ASP A 177 -9.44 -10.73 26.75
CA ASP A 177 -8.84 -12.05 26.94
C ASP A 177 -9.80 -13.18 26.48
N GLU A 178 -11.01 -12.84 26.10
CA GLU A 178 -11.96 -13.78 25.50
C GLU A 178 -12.59 -13.13 24.26
N ARG A 179 -12.38 -13.77 23.09
CA ARG A 179 -13.09 -13.48 21.83
C ARG A 179 -14.57 -13.86 22.00
N GLN A 180 -15.33 -13.04 22.71
CA GLN A 180 -16.78 -13.20 22.78
C GLN A 180 -17.42 -12.65 21.50
N ARG A 181 -17.83 -13.55 20.63
CA ARG A 181 -18.74 -13.25 19.55
C ARG A 181 -20.12 -13.01 20.12
N ILE A 182 -20.59 -11.76 20.12
CA ILE A 182 -21.95 -11.43 20.50
C ILE A 182 -22.80 -11.47 19.24
N GLU A 183 -23.62 -12.51 19.09
CA GLU A 183 -24.64 -12.57 18.07
C GLU A 183 -25.95 -12.02 18.67
N GLY A 184 -26.44 -10.93 18.13
CA GLY A 184 -27.75 -10.37 18.44
C GLY A 184 -28.57 -10.27 17.14
N HIS A 185 -29.69 -10.96 17.10
CA HIS A 185 -30.69 -10.78 16.03
C HIS A 185 -31.57 -9.58 16.44
N MET A 186 -31.46 -8.50 15.71
CA MET A 186 -32.38 -7.37 15.82
C MET A 186 -33.43 -7.50 14.70
N SER A 187 -34.63 -7.91 15.06
CA SER A 187 -35.77 -7.87 14.13
C SER A 187 -36.40 -6.48 14.23
N ARG A 188 -36.51 -5.82 13.08
CA ARG A 188 -37.21 -4.54 12.97
C ARG A 188 -38.73 -4.82 13.03
N PRO A 189 -39.47 -4.16 13.90
CA PRO A 189 -40.92 -4.14 13.73
C PRO A 189 -41.23 -3.38 12.42
N ASP A 190 -42.13 -3.96 11.63
CA ASP A 190 -42.60 -3.41 10.35
C ASP A 190 -43.22 -2.02 10.50
#